data_9cf1ed7f0e392f55ac339c39aae1bc6b
#
_entry.id   9cf1ed7f0e392f55ac339c39aae1bc6b
#
_cell.length_a   1.000
_cell.length_b   1.000
_cell.length_c   1.000
_cell.angle_alpha   90.00
_cell.angle_beta   90.00
_cell.angle_gamma   90.00
#
_symmetry.space_group_name_H-M   'P 1'
#
loop_
_entity.id
_entity.type
_entity.pdbx_description
1 polymer ?
#
loop_
_entity_poly.entity_id
_entity_poly.type
_entity_poly.pdbx_seq_one_letter_code
_entity_poly.pdbx_strand_id
1 'polypeptide(L)'
;VTTGWEQGGAIRVCVNPGPAASRKPWPAVTVGTVRSPEDAVFADLDGDGRLDVVSSCEGKTRSIFIHWAPRDRSRLRDPRAWSTGAIPAVAGKQAWMYALPLDIDRRHGIDLLVGSKGKAAGVGWLESPADPRDLAGWKYHRLVDAGWIMSLEPHDVDGDGDTDVVVSDRRGPRRGVYWLEN
;
A
#
# COMPACT_ATOMS: atom_id res chain seq x y z
N VAL A 1 2.99 -0.78 -11.34
CA VAL A 1 2.01 0.26 -11.00
C VAL A 1 2.64 1.63 -11.21
N THR A 2 1.86 2.62 -11.54
CA THR A 2 2.28 4.03 -11.61
C THR A 2 1.25 4.91 -10.95
N THR A 3 1.70 5.98 -10.30
CA THR A 3 0.86 6.99 -9.68
C THR A 3 0.95 8.31 -10.46
N GLY A 4 -0.11 9.09 -10.45
CA GLY A 4 -0.13 10.43 -11.07
C GLY A 4 -0.44 11.47 -9.99
N TRP A 5 0.46 12.41 -9.77
CA TRP A 5 0.46 13.28 -8.58
C TRP A 5 -0.42 14.52 -8.69
N GLU A 6 -0.78 14.98 -9.87
CA GLU A 6 -1.51 16.23 -10.04
C GLU A 6 -3.04 16.12 -9.88
N GLN A 7 -3.74 17.23 -10.05
CA GLN A 7 -5.21 17.35 -9.92
C GLN A 7 -5.95 16.26 -10.70
N GLY A 8 -6.29 15.15 -10.06
CA GLY A 8 -6.90 14.01 -10.70
C GLY A 8 -6.01 12.78 -10.76
N GLY A 9 -5.17 12.56 -9.74
CA GLY A 9 -4.27 11.41 -9.64
C GLY A 9 -4.95 10.08 -10.00
N ALA A 10 -4.20 9.19 -10.61
CA ALA A 10 -4.68 7.91 -11.05
C ALA A 10 -3.67 6.80 -10.73
N ILE A 11 -4.18 5.66 -10.35
CA ILE A 11 -3.42 4.43 -10.22
C ILE A 11 -3.55 3.66 -11.53
N ARG A 12 -2.41 3.31 -12.14
CA ARG A 12 -2.38 2.60 -13.41
C ARG A 12 -1.54 1.34 -13.29
N VAL A 13 -2.04 0.26 -13.83
CA VAL A 13 -1.32 -0.98 -14.02
C VAL A 13 -0.78 -1.00 -15.45
N CYS A 14 0.55 -1.07 -15.59
CA CYS A 14 1.21 -1.21 -16.88
C CYS A 14 1.39 -2.70 -17.20
N VAL A 15 0.88 -3.13 -18.33
CA VAL A 15 0.93 -4.53 -18.74
C VAL A 15 2.17 -4.75 -19.60
N ASN A 16 3.04 -5.67 -19.18
CA ASN A 16 4.22 -6.03 -19.96
C ASN A 16 3.80 -6.64 -21.32
N PRO A 17 4.17 -6.02 -22.45
CA PRO A 17 3.78 -6.50 -23.77
C PRO A 17 4.64 -7.66 -24.30
N GLY A 18 5.55 -8.18 -23.47
CA GLY A 18 6.50 -9.23 -23.84
C GLY A 18 7.82 -8.70 -24.41
N PRO A 19 8.82 -9.58 -24.60
CA PRO A 19 10.20 -9.20 -24.95
C PRO A 19 10.30 -8.38 -26.23
N ALA A 20 9.54 -8.73 -27.26
CA ALA A 20 9.59 -8.06 -28.58
C ALA A 20 9.14 -6.59 -28.55
N ALA A 21 8.33 -6.20 -27.56
CA ALA A 21 7.78 -4.87 -27.42
C ALA A 21 8.18 -4.18 -26.09
N SER A 22 9.09 -4.75 -25.31
CA SER A 22 9.49 -4.25 -23.99
C SER A 22 10.06 -2.83 -23.98
N ARG A 23 10.62 -2.37 -25.10
CA ARG A 23 11.16 -1.01 -25.27
C ARG A 23 10.12 0.02 -25.73
N LYS A 24 8.89 -0.39 -26.00
CA LYS A 24 7.78 0.52 -26.33
C LYS A 24 7.03 0.91 -25.05
N PRO A 25 6.27 2.03 -25.05
CA PRO A 25 5.38 2.33 -23.93
C PRO A 25 4.45 1.15 -23.66
N TRP A 26 4.37 0.73 -22.39
CA TRP A 26 3.53 -0.39 -22.00
C TRP A 26 2.07 0.04 -21.94
N PRO A 27 1.14 -0.78 -22.47
CA PRO A 27 -0.28 -0.52 -22.31
C PRO A 27 -0.66 -0.38 -20.83
N ALA A 28 -1.40 0.65 -20.49
CA ALA A 28 -1.79 0.94 -19.12
C ALA A 28 -3.30 0.87 -18.94
N VAL A 29 -3.72 0.36 -17.78
CA VAL A 29 -5.11 0.31 -17.32
C VAL A 29 -5.24 1.16 -16.08
N THR A 30 -6.17 2.11 -16.06
CA THR A 30 -6.51 2.87 -14.85
C THR A 30 -7.36 1.97 -13.95
N VAL A 31 -6.82 1.62 -12.79
CA VAL A 31 -7.47 0.73 -11.82
C VAL A 31 -8.12 1.50 -10.67
N GLY A 32 -7.78 2.77 -10.53
CA GLY A 32 -8.38 3.68 -9.55
C GLY A 32 -8.10 5.14 -9.86
N THR A 33 -9.00 6.01 -9.45
CA THR A 33 -8.82 7.46 -9.50
C THR A 33 -8.84 7.99 -8.08
N VAL A 34 -7.67 8.37 -7.58
CA VAL A 34 -7.45 8.89 -6.22
C VAL A 34 -6.53 10.10 -6.29
N ARG A 35 -6.69 11.05 -5.39
CA ARG A 35 -5.87 12.26 -5.38
C ARG A 35 -4.63 12.08 -4.52
N SER A 36 -3.54 12.70 -4.94
CA SER A 36 -2.25 12.72 -4.24
C SER A 36 -1.72 11.32 -3.87
N PRO A 37 -1.69 10.36 -4.82
CA PRO A 37 -1.08 9.06 -4.55
C PRO A 37 0.43 9.22 -4.44
N GLU A 38 1.03 8.61 -3.42
CA GLU A 38 2.48 8.57 -3.21
C GLU A 38 3.07 7.26 -3.69
N ASP A 39 2.46 6.14 -3.28
CA ASP A 39 2.94 4.82 -3.62
C ASP A 39 1.79 3.89 -3.99
N ALA A 40 2.10 2.83 -4.72
CA ALA A 40 1.15 1.77 -5.03
C ALA A 40 1.86 0.44 -5.26
N VAL A 41 1.35 -0.59 -4.61
CA VAL A 41 1.92 -1.95 -4.61
C VAL A 41 0.88 -2.99 -5.01
N PHE A 42 1.36 -4.14 -5.48
CA PHE A 42 0.49 -5.29 -5.75
C PHE A 42 0.41 -6.21 -4.54
N ALA A 43 -0.78 -6.75 -4.29
CA ALA A 43 -1.00 -7.82 -3.32
C ALA A 43 -2.24 -8.63 -3.71
N ASP A 44 -2.24 -9.93 -3.47
CA ASP A 44 -3.44 -10.78 -3.52
C ASP A 44 -4.07 -10.76 -2.12
N LEU A 45 -4.87 -9.71 -1.84
CA LEU A 45 -5.37 -9.45 -0.50
C LEU A 45 -6.51 -10.39 -0.10
N ASP A 46 -7.34 -10.81 -1.05
CA ASP A 46 -8.48 -11.69 -0.77
C ASP A 46 -8.22 -13.16 -1.11
N GLY A 47 -6.99 -13.51 -1.50
CA GLY A 47 -6.55 -14.88 -1.75
C GLY A 47 -7.20 -15.53 -2.98
N ASP A 48 -7.71 -14.73 -3.92
CA ASP A 48 -8.40 -15.25 -5.10
C ASP A 48 -7.45 -15.55 -6.28
N GLY A 49 -6.13 -15.39 -6.07
CA GLY A 49 -5.07 -15.63 -7.06
C GLY A 49 -4.90 -14.50 -8.06
N ARG A 50 -5.47 -13.32 -7.82
CA ARG A 50 -5.31 -12.11 -8.63
C ARG A 50 -4.72 -11.00 -7.78
N LEU A 51 -3.84 -10.23 -8.39
CA LEU A 51 -3.21 -9.12 -7.71
C LEU A 51 -4.14 -7.90 -7.70
N ASP A 52 -4.56 -7.52 -6.52
CA ASP A 52 -5.13 -6.21 -6.24
C ASP A 52 -4.04 -5.15 -6.20
N VAL A 53 -4.43 -3.88 -6.09
CA VAL A 53 -3.50 -2.78 -5.90
C VAL A 53 -3.85 -2.03 -4.62
N VAL A 54 -2.86 -1.82 -3.76
CA VAL A 54 -2.97 -0.94 -2.61
C VAL A 54 -2.29 0.37 -2.95
N SER A 55 -2.91 1.51 -2.66
CA SER A 55 -2.27 2.83 -2.83
C SER A 55 -2.34 3.67 -1.56
N SER A 56 -1.22 4.31 -1.24
CA SER A 56 -1.11 5.29 -0.19
C SER A 56 -1.26 6.70 -0.76
N CYS A 57 -2.00 7.57 -0.06
CA CYS A 57 -2.28 8.92 -0.50
C CYS A 57 -2.00 9.96 0.59
N GLU A 58 -1.36 11.05 0.17
CA GLU A 58 -1.06 12.18 1.04
C GLU A 58 -1.97 13.41 0.78
N GLY A 59 -1.41 14.60 0.95
CA GLY A 59 -2.05 15.88 0.66
C GLY A 59 -3.33 16.08 1.48
N LYS A 60 -4.43 16.37 0.80
CA LYS A 60 -5.75 16.48 1.42
C LYS A 60 -6.49 15.15 1.53
N THR A 61 -6.05 14.13 0.77
CA THR A 61 -6.70 12.82 0.72
C THR A 61 -6.42 12.01 1.98
N ARG A 62 -5.15 11.90 2.38
CA ARG A 62 -4.72 11.25 3.63
C ARG A 62 -5.40 9.92 3.88
N SER A 63 -5.31 9.00 2.93
CA SER A 63 -5.99 7.71 3.00
C SER A 63 -5.19 6.62 2.32
N ILE A 64 -5.51 5.39 2.65
CA ILE A 64 -5.05 4.20 1.94
C ILE A 64 -6.26 3.60 1.24
N PHE A 65 -6.07 3.25 -0.02
CA PHE A 65 -7.11 2.66 -0.87
C PHE A 65 -6.70 1.28 -1.32
N ILE A 66 -7.70 0.42 -1.44
CA ILE A 66 -7.56 -0.87 -2.12
C ILE A 66 -8.33 -0.78 -3.44
N HIS A 67 -7.68 -1.18 -4.53
CA HIS A 67 -8.23 -1.29 -5.86
C HIS A 67 -8.34 -2.78 -6.19
N TRP A 68 -9.53 -3.33 -6.00
CA TRP A 68 -9.83 -4.74 -6.15
C TRP A 68 -9.81 -5.15 -7.61
N ALA A 69 -9.04 -6.17 -7.92
CA ALA A 69 -9.03 -6.77 -9.25
C ALA A 69 -10.38 -7.46 -9.56
N PRO A 70 -10.81 -7.46 -10.81
CA PRO A 70 -12.01 -8.19 -11.19
C PRO A 70 -11.79 -9.71 -11.08
N ARG A 71 -12.77 -10.43 -10.55
CA ARG A 71 -12.73 -11.91 -10.45
C ARG A 71 -12.61 -12.60 -11.81
N ASP A 72 -13.15 -11.98 -12.86
CA ASP A 72 -12.98 -12.46 -14.23
C ASP A 72 -11.66 -11.93 -14.82
N ARG A 73 -10.69 -12.82 -15.00
CA ARG A 73 -9.35 -12.52 -15.54
C ARG A 73 -9.37 -11.85 -16.90
N SER A 74 -10.38 -12.14 -17.74
CA SER A 74 -10.51 -11.54 -19.06
C SER A 74 -10.79 -10.04 -18.99
N ARG A 75 -11.28 -9.55 -17.84
CA ARG A 75 -11.63 -8.16 -17.58
C ARG A 75 -10.55 -7.33 -16.88
N LEU A 76 -9.37 -7.89 -16.61
CA LEU A 76 -8.25 -7.15 -15.99
C LEU A 76 -7.86 -5.88 -16.76
N ARG A 77 -8.13 -5.83 -18.06
CA ARG A 77 -7.88 -4.66 -18.92
C ARG A 77 -9.08 -3.70 -19.06
N ASP A 78 -10.20 -4.01 -18.44
CA ASP A 78 -11.37 -3.13 -18.40
C ASP A 78 -11.32 -2.26 -17.12
N PRO A 79 -11.07 -0.94 -17.23
CA PRO A 79 -11.00 -0.07 -16.05
C PRO A 79 -12.28 -0.07 -15.20
N ARG A 80 -13.43 -0.35 -15.82
CA ARG A 80 -14.73 -0.36 -15.13
C ARG A 80 -14.98 -1.64 -14.35
N ALA A 81 -14.12 -2.64 -14.51
CA ALA A 81 -14.24 -3.90 -13.77
C ALA A 81 -13.51 -3.86 -12.42
N TRP A 82 -12.64 -2.88 -12.23
CA TRP A 82 -11.96 -2.64 -10.95
C TRP A 82 -12.85 -1.85 -9.99
N SER A 83 -12.79 -2.15 -8.72
CA SER A 83 -13.49 -1.39 -7.69
C SER A 83 -12.51 -0.80 -6.67
N THR A 84 -12.76 0.43 -6.24
CA THR A 84 -11.87 1.16 -5.33
C THR A 84 -12.60 1.50 -4.05
N GLY A 85 -11.96 1.22 -2.91
CA GLY A 85 -12.46 1.62 -1.60
C GLY A 85 -11.34 2.12 -0.69
N ALA A 86 -11.67 3.12 0.15
CA ALA A 86 -10.76 3.63 1.18
C ALA A 86 -10.90 2.79 2.45
N ILE A 87 -9.77 2.57 3.17
CA ILE A 87 -9.79 1.94 4.49
C ILE A 87 -10.19 2.99 5.53
N PRO A 88 -11.37 2.89 6.17
CA PRO A 88 -11.88 3.92 7.08
C PRO A 88 -11.00 4.15 8.31
N ALA A 89 -10.33 3.10 8.79
CA ALA A 89 -9.46 3.15 9.96
C ALA A 89 -8.35 4.20 9.86
N VAL A 90 -7.93 4.58 8.64
CA VAL A 90 -6.82 5.51 8.38
C VAL A 90 -7.21 6.73 7.57
N ALA A 91 -8.45 6.81 7.12
CA ALA A 91 -8.94 7.92 6.29
C ALA A 91 -8.86 9.27 7.01
N GLY A 92 -8.28 10.27 6.37
CA GLY A 92 -8.14 11.64 6.88
C GLY A 92 -7.09 11.84 7.98
N LYS A 93 -6.42 10.78 8.45
CA LYS A 93 -5.56 10.84 9.64
C LYS A 93 -4.15 11.34 9.35
N GLN A 94 -3.43 10.71 8.44
CA GLN A 94 -2.01 10.99 8.19
C GLN A 94 -1.73 11.14 6.69
N ALA A 95 -0.63 11.78 6.34
CA ALA A 95 -0.11 11.80 4.98
C ALA A 95 0.63 10.48 4.74
N TRP A 96 -0.08 9.49 4.18
CA TRP A 96 0.43 8.14 3.98
C TRP A 96 1.42 8.11 2.81
N MET A 97 2.61 7.54 3.09
CA MET A 97 3.70 7.43 2.12
C MET A 97 3.79 6.01 1.55
N TYR A 98 3.57 5.00 2.40
CA TYR A 98 3.71 3.58 2.07
C TYR A 98 2.56 2.78 2.66
N ALA A 99 2.20 1.68 1.96
CA ALA A 99 1.31 0.64 2.45
C ALA A 99 1.77 -0.68 1.83
N LEU A 100 2.67 -1.39 2.51
CA LEU A 100 3.33 -2.58 2.01
C LEU A 100 2.61 -3.85 2.50
N PRO A 101 2.31 -4.81 1.61
CA PRO A 101 1.71 -6.07 2.01
C PRO A 101 2.70 -6.92 2.80
N LEU A 102 2.28 -7.37 3.97
CA LEU A 102 3.06 -8.20 4.88
C LEU A 102 2.09 -8.92 5.82
N ASP A 103 2.20 -10.23 5.97
CA ASP A 103 1.49 -10.98 7.02
C ASP A 103 2.25 -10.79 8.34
N ILE A 104 1.73 -9.93 9.22
CA ILE A 104 2.42 -9.50 10.44
C ILE A 104 2.05 -10.41 11.61
N ASP A 105 0.76 -10.69 11.78
CA ASP A 105 0.27 -11.44 12.94
C ASP A 105 -0.09 -12.89 12.65
N ARG A 106 0.11 -13.34 11.40
CA ARG A 106 -0.21 -14.70 10.90
C ARG A 106 -1.70 -15.05 11.03
N ARG A 107 -2.57 -14.03 10.92
CA ARG A 107 -4.03 -14.19 10.99
C ARG A 107 -4.67 -13.55 9.77
N HIS A 108 -5.72 -14.16 9.25
CA HIS A 108 -6.58 -13.62 8.20
C HIS A 108 -5.87 -13.24 6.88
N GLY A 109 -4.58 -13.62 6.71
CA GLY A 109 -3.82 -13.39 5.49
C GLY A 109 -2.95 -12.13 5.52
N ILE A 110 -2.98 -11.34 4.44
CA ILE A 110 -2.06 -10.23 4.25
C ILE A 110 -2.55 -8.97 4.96
N ASP A 111 -1.72 -8.45 5.85
CA ASP A 111 -1.83 -7.13 6.47
C ASP A 111 -1.13 -6.06 5.62
N LEU A 112 -1.17 -4.80 6.07
CA LEU A 112 -0.46 -3.71 5.44
C LEU A 112 0.44 -3.00 6.45
N LEU A 113 1.76 -3.10 6.28
CA LEU A 113 2.72 -2.26 6.98
C LEU A 113 2.63 -0.85 6.39
N VAL A 114 2.44 0.18 7.24
CA VAL A 114 2.17 1.53 6.77
C VAL A 114 3.11 2.56 7.38
N GLY A 115 3.53 3.53 6.55
CA GLY A 115 4.36 4.65 6.97
C GLY A 115 3.82 5.98 6.48
N SER A 116 4.08 7.04 7.24
CA SER A 116 3.51 8.35 6.96
C SER A 116 4.51 9.50 7.16
N LYS A 117 4.08 10.73 6.83
CA LYS A 117 4.85 11.96 7.08
C LYS A 117 4.01 13.04 7.73
N GLY A 118 4.68 14.01 8.35
CA GLY A 118 4.07 15.21 8.94
C GLY A 118 3.94 15.16 10.46
N LYS A 119 3.11 16.05 11.03
CA LYS A 119 3.04 16.28 12.49
C LYS A 119 2.65 15.03 13.30
N ALA A 120 1.82 14.17 12.75
CA ALA A 120 1.34 12.94 13.40
C ALA A 120 1.91 11.68 12.73
N ALA A 121 3.06 11.80 12.06
CA ALA A 121 3.65 10.71 11.32
C ALA A 121 4.05 9.54 12.22
N GLY A 122 4.06 8.36 11.65
CA GLY A 122 4.46 7.13 12.32
C GLY A 122 4.59 5.98 11.37
N VAL A 123 5.14 4.90 11.89
CA VAL A 123 5.04 3.56 11.33
C VAL A 123 3.98 2.81 12.12
N GLY A 124 3.23 1.99 11.46
CA GLY A 124 2.21 1.13 12.03
C GLY A 124 1.78 0.07 11.03
N TRP A 125 0.73 -0.65 11.35
CA TRP A 125 0.18 -1.62 10.43
C TRP A 125 -1.35 -1.65 10.50
N LEU A 126 -1.95 -2.16 9.45
CA LEU A 126 -3.37 -2.38 9.32
C LEU A 126 -3.63 -3.89 9.36
N GLU A 127 -4.25 -4.35 10.44
CA GLU A 127 -4.70 -5.73 10.63
C GLU A 127 -5.83 -6.03 9.67
N SER A 128 -5.66 -7.09 8.88
CA SER A 128 -6.66 -7.56 7.92
C SER A 128 -7.81 -8.25 8.65
N PRO A 129 -9.07 -7.97 8.30
CA PRO A 129 -10.20 -8.75 8.79
C PRO A 129 -10.29 -10.12 8.10
N ALA A 130 -11.11 -11.03 8.63
CA ALA A 130 -11.36 -12.34 8.04
C ALA A 130 -11.90 -12.29 6.59
N ASP A 131 -12.63 -11.23 6.23
CA ASP A 131 -12.96 -10.86 4.86
C ASP A 131 -12.25 -9.54 4.54
N PRO A 132 -11.12 -9.53 3.82
CA PRO A 132 -10.37 -8.32 3.49
C PRO A 132 -11.18 -7.30 2.67
N ARG A 133 -12.27 -7.72 2.02
CA ARG A 133 -13.19 -6.82 1.30
C ARG A 133 -14.11 -6.04 2.25
N ASP A 134 -14.24 -6.45 3.51
CA ASP A 134 -14.84 -5.62 4.56
C ASP A 134 -13.86 -4.53 5.00
N LEU A 135 -13.85 -3.42 4.26
CA LEU A 135 -12.94 -2.30 4.52
C LEU A 135 -13.14 -1.68 5.92
N ALA A 136 -14.32 -1.82 6.52
CA ALA A 136 -14.59 -1.32 7.86
C ALA A 136 -13.97 -2.20 8.96
N GLY A 137 -13.70 -3.45 8.65
CA GLY A 137 -13.08 -4.41 9.57
C GLY A 137 -11.58 -4.22 9.78
N TRP A 138 -10.90 -3.49 8.89
CA TRP A 138 -9.46 -3.22 9.02
C TRP A 138 -9.16 -2.37 10.25
N LYS A 139 -8.13 -2.74 11.05
CA LYS A 139 -7.76 -2.06 12.28
C LYS A 139 -6.34 -1.51 12.19
N TYR A 140 -6.15 -0.26 12.59
CA TYR A 140 -4.84 0.38 12.61
C TYR A 140 -4.15 0.23 13.97
N HIS A 141 -2.94 -0.30 13.95
CA HIS A 141 -2.03 -0.42 15.09
C HIS A 141 -0.79 0.45 14.85
N ARG A 142 -0.54 1.37 15.78
CA ARG A 142 0.66 2.22 15.72
C ARG A 142 1.83 1.51 16.40
N LEU A 143 2.97 1.45 15.74
CA LEU A 143 4.21 0.89 16.27
C LEU A 143 5.11 1.98 16.85
N VAL A 144 5.38 3.04 16.10
CA VAL A 144 6.31 4.08 16.51
C VAL A 144 5.96 5.44 15.91
N ASP A 145 6.31 6.52 16.66
CA ASP A 145 6.28 7.88 16.15
C ASP A 145 7.44 8.14 15.21
N ALA A 146 7.16 8.85 14.12
CA ALA A 146 8.12 9.23 13.10
C ALA A 146 7.88 10.67 12.62
N GLY A 147 8.73 11.18 11.75
CA GLY A 147 8.54 12.51 11.18
C GLY A 147 8.32 12.51 9.68
N TRP A 148 9.03 11.67 8.95
CA TRP A 148 8.89 11.52 7.52
C TRP A 148 9.54 10.21 7.05
N ILE A 149 8.73 9.20 6.90
CA ILE A 149 9.19 7.89 6.43
C ILE A 149 9.60 7.98 4.97
N MET A 150 10.80 7.49 4.68
CA MET A 150 11.39 7.49 3.33
C MET A 150 11.49 6.08 2.75
N SER A 151 11.57 5.04 3.60
CA SER A 151 11.44 3.64 3.20
C SER A 151 11.01 2.79 4.40
N LEU A 152 10.39 1.68 4.08
CA LEU A 152 10.07 0.56 4.96
C LEU A 152 10.51 -0.71 4.24
N GLU A 153 11.39 -1.50 4.87
CA GLU A 153 11.94 -2.72 4.28
C GLU A 153 11.71 -3.89 5.26
N PRO A 154 10.74 -4.76 4.98
CA PRO A 154 10.54 -5.98 5.76
C PRO A 154 11.73 -6.93 5.58
N HIS A 155 12.32 -7.39 6.67
CA HIS A 155 13.45 -8.32 6.65
C HIS A 155 13.64 -8.98 8.01
N ASP A 156 14.03 -10.23 8.05
CA ASP A 156 14.51 -10.90 9.27
C ASP A 156 15.93 -10.41 9.54
N VAL A 157 16.08 -9.42 10.41
CA VAL A 157 17.34 -8.71 10.65
C VAL A 157 18.25 -9.47 11.60
N ASP A 158 17.68 -10.14 12.61
CA ASP A 158 18.45 -10.86 13.64
C ASP A 158 18.49 -12.37 13.45
N GLY A 159 17.74 -12.91 12.48
CA GLY A 159 17.78 -14.31 12.09
C GLY A 159 16.93 -15.23 12.97
N ASP A 160 15.95 -14.69 13.68
CA ASP A 160 15.06 -15.45 14.57
C ASP A 160 13.87 -16.10 13.85
N GLY A 161 13.65 -15.76 12.57
CA GLY A 161 12.66 -16.35 11.67
C GLY A 161 11.34 -15.60 11.58
N ASP A 162 11.21 -14.44 12.24
CA ASP A 162 10.10 -13.52 12.00
C ASP A 162 10.54 -12.28 11.20
N THR A 163 9.60 -11.43 10.85
CA THR A 163 9.90 -10.32 9.95
C THR A 163 9.90 -9.01 10.71
N ASP A 164 11.09 -8.43 10.81
CA ASP A 164 11.34 -7.09 11.31
C ASP A 164 11.06 -6.04 10.24
N VAL A 165 11.15 -4.76 10.62
CA VAL A 165 11.01 -3.64 9.71
C VAL A 165 12.21 -2.69 9.83
N VAL A 166 13.02 -2.61 8.78
CA VAL A 166 14.04 -1.56 8.65
C VAL A 166 13.36 -0.28 8.18
N VAL A 167 13.57 0.78 8.93
CA VAL A 167 12.91 2.08 8.73
C VAL A 167 13.93 3.14 8.40
N SER A 168 13.67 3.94 7.37
CA SER A 168 14.38 5.20 7.13
C SER A 168 13.46 6.38 7.43
N ASP A 169 13.79 7.17 8.45
CA ASP A 169 13.05 8.36 8.86
C ASP A 169 13.89 9.63 8.64
N ARG A 170 13.44 10.47 7.73
CA ARG A 170 14.14 11.74 7.39
C ARG A 170 14.03 12.80 8.48
N ARG A 171 12.97 12.78 9.29
CA ARG A 171 12.66 13.79 10.31
C ARG A 171 12.02 13.12 11.52
N GLY A 172 12.02 13.79 12.65
CA GLY A 172 11.36 13.31 13.84
C GLY A 172 12.34 12.91 14.94
N PRO A 173 11.84 12.37 16.03
CA PRO A 173 12.66 12.05 17.21
C PRO A 173 13.65 10.90 16.97
N ARG A 174 13.34 10.01 16.02
CA ARG A 174 14.17 8.86 15.65
C ARG A 174 14.82 8.99 14.29
N ARG A 175 14.98 10.21 13.75
CA ARG A 175 15.59 10.43 12.43
C ARG A 175 16.85 9.59 12.23
N GLY A 176 16.92 8.93 11.07
CA GLY A 176 18.02 8.01 10.74
C GLY A 176 17.50 6.72 10.16
N VAL A 177 18.32 5.69 10.23
CA VAL A 177 17.95 4.32 9.89
C VAL A 177 17.97 3.48 11.16
N TYR A 178 16.91 2.75 11.39
CA TYR A 178 16.74 1.83 12.53
C TYR A 178 15.83 0.68 12.12
N TRP A 179 15.77 -0.37 12.92
CA TRP A 179 14.76 -1.39 12.72
C TRP A 179 13.79 -1.47 13.90
N LEU A 180 12.63 -2.00 13.64
CA LEU A 180 11.63 -2.40 14.62
C LEU A 180 11.65 -3.92 14.63
N GLU A 181 12.01 -4.48 15.75
CA GLU A 181 12.00 -5.91 16.04
C GLU A 181 10.56 -6.37 16.27
N ASN A 182 10.19 -7.50 15.65
CA ASN A 182 8.84 -8.08 15.76
C ASN A 182 8.72 -9.04 16.93
#